data_e4026b9e6a6ea2d184e77df0bd97a669
#
_entry.id   e4026b9e6a6ea2d184e77df0bd97a669
#
_cell.length_a   1.000
_cell.length_b   1.000
_cell.length_c   1.000
_cell.angle_alpha   90.00
_cell.angle_beta   90.00
_cell.angle_gamma   90.00
#
_symmetry.space_group_name_H-M   'P 1'
#
loop_
_entity.id
_entity.type
_entity.pdbx_description
1 polymer ?
#
loop_
_entity_poly.entity_id
_entity_poly.type
_entity_poly.pdbx_seq_one_letter_code
_entity_poly.pdbx_strand_id
1 'polypeptide(L)'
;MSRSQKQYASFRSLAPKDNTPKYTCVEIEDLKTRKKILSENMIVCIDLWAPWCEPCKLVSPQFAELAQQYNQPGRCMLVKENVDLELTRDFQITGIPSFIFYVKGNLLSNDKNPIYVVGGNIKEVQKILDDLLQRVK
;
A
#
# COMPACT_ATOMS: atom_id res chain seq x y z
N MET A 1 8.36 -14.90 -9.58
CA MET A 1 8.21 -15.09 -9.34
C MET A 1 8.49 -14.72 -8.93
N SER A 2 8.67 -14.41 -8.73
CA SER A 2 8.72 -14.20 -8.47
C SER A 2 9.12 -13.84 -7.84
N ARG A 3 9.61 -13.60 -7.34
CA ARG A 3 9.76 -13.64 -6.87
C ARG A 3 9.96 -13.28 -6.11
N SER A 4 10.05 -12.86 -5.96
CA SER A 4 9.87 -12.97 -5.46
C SER A 4 9.58 -13.18 -5.23
N GLN A 5 9.31 -13.32 -5.61
CA GLN A 5 8.78 -13.93 -5.58
C GLN A 5 9.15 -14.58 -5.58
N LYS A 6 9.78 -14.77 -5.77
CA LYS A 6 9.94 -15.59 -5.85
C LYS A 6 10.46 -16.02 -5.16
N GLN A 7 10.90 -15.96 -4.64
CA GLN A 7 10.97 -16.49 -4.01
C GLN A 7 10.29 -16.82 -3.40
N TYR A 8 9.88 -16.84 -3.55
CA TYR A 8 8.75 -17.20 -3.18
C TYR A 8 8.16 -18.03 -3.88
N ALA A 9 8.46 -18.21 -4.49
CA ALA A 9 8.01 -18.89 -4.93
C ALA A 9 7.96 -19.74 -5.20
N SER A 10 8.11 -20.12 -5.43
CA SER A 10 7.96 -21.01 -5.71
C SER A 10 7.54 -21.83 -5.05
N PHE A 11 7.50 -22.14 -4.80
CA PHE A 11 6.91 -22.89 -4.16
C PHE A 11 5.85 -22.84 -3.76
N ARG A 12 5.23 -22.84 -4.07
CA ARG A 12 4.13 -22.71 -3.64
C ARG A 12 3.33 -23.82 -3.26
N SER A 13 3.27 -24.91 -3.86
CA SER A 13 2.71 -26.16 -3.43
C SER A 13 3.20 -26.49 -2.03
N LEU A 14 4.16 -25.76 -1.63
CA LEU A 14 4.75 -25.88 -0.32
C LEU A 14 4.27 -24.78 0.59
N ALA A 15 3.03 -24.36 0.39
CA ALA A 15 2.44 -23.35 1.26
C ALA A 15 2.62 -23.76 2.71
N PRO A 16 3.08 -22.86 3.55
CA PRO A 16 3.29 -23.19 4.95
C PRO A 16 1.97 -23.53 5.60
N LYS A 17 2.03 -24.47 6.53
CA LYS A 17 0.85 -24.88 7.26
C LYS A 17 0.63 -24.02 8.50
N ASP A 18 1.50 -23.08 8.74
CA ASP A 18 1.33 -22.16 9.84
C ASP A 18 0.30 -21.10 9.46
N ASN A 19 -0.07 -20.27 10.40
CA ASN A 19 -1.06 -19.23 10.20
C ASN A 19 -0.45 -17.89 9.80
N THR A 20 0.82 -17.89 9.38
CA THR A 20 1.46 -16.66 8.94
C THR A 20 0.84 -16.20 7.64
N PRO A 21 0.53 -14.91 7.50
CA PRO A 21 0.05 -14.40 6.22
C PRO A 21 1.04 -14.73 5.12
N LYS A 22 0.52 -15.19 3.99
CA LYS A 22 1.36 -15.54 2.85
C LYS A 22 2.11 -14.33 2.31
N TYR A 23 1.48 -13.17 2.37
CA TYR A 23 2.05 -11.94 1.86
C TYR A 23 2.11 -10.91 2.97
N THR A 24 3.15 -10.11 2.96
CA THR A 24 3.30 -9.01 3.90
C THR A 24 3.63 -7.74 3.14
N CYS A 25 3.25 -6.61 3.72
CA CYS A 25 3.58 -5.30 3.19
C CYS A 25 4.64 -4.65 4.05
N VAL A 26 5.46 -3.84 3.41
CA VAL A 26 6.42 -3.02 4.12
C VAL A 26 5.66 -2.00 4.97
N GLU A 27 6.08 -1.86 6.22
CA GLU A 27 5.53 -0.88 7.15
C GLU A 27 6.42 0.35 7.17
N ILE A 28 5.81 1.53 7.04
CA ILE A 28 6.52 2.78 7.24
C ILE A 28 6.45 3.10 8.74
N GLU A 29 7.61 3.19 9.39
CA GLU A 29 7.66 3.44 10.83
C GLU A 29 8.30 4.79 11.17
N ASP A 30 8.83 5.50 10.19
CA ASP A 30 9.38 6.83 10.40
C ASP A 30 9.36 7.63 9.11
N LEU A 31 9.56 8.94 9.25
CA LEU A 31 9.51 9.85 8.11
C LEU A 31 10.66 9.62 7.14
N LYS A 32 11.81 9.20 7.63
CA LYS A 32 12.96 8.93 6.78
C LYS A 32 12.64 7.80 5.79
N THR A 33 12.03 6.73 6.30
CA THR A 33 11.64 5.60 5.46
C THR A 33 10.59 6.03 4.44
N ARG A 34 9.62 6.84 4.87
CA ARG A 34 8.60 7.32 3.93
C ARG A 34 9.24 8.13 2.80
N LYS A 35 10.12 9.05 3.15
CA LYS A 35 10.79 9.88 2.14
C LYS A 35 11.58 9.04 1.16
N LYS A 36 12.27 8.02 1.66
CA LYS A 36 13.04 7.13 0.82
C LYS A 36 12.14 6.40 -0.18
N ILE A 37 11.04 5.82 0.33
CA ILE A 37 10.12 5.07 -0.51
C ILE A 37 9.52 5.97 -1.58
N LEU A 38 9.12 7.19 -1.20
CA LEU A 38 8.54 8.13 -2.15
C LEU A 38 9.54 8.59 -3.20
N SER A 39 10.81 8.70 -2.84
CA SER A 39 11.83 9.13 -3.80
C SER A 39 12.26 8.03 -4.75
N GLU A 40 12.10 6.77 -4.36
CA GLU A 40 12.58 5.63 -5.14
C GLU A 40 11.52 5.01 -6.03
N ASN A 41 10.27 5.40 -5.89
CA ASN A 41 9.18 4.79 -6.63
C ASN A 41 8.27 5.84 -7.26
N MET A 42 7.87 5.59 -8.50
CA MET A 42 7.02 6.53 -9.22
C MET A 42 5.61 6.61 -8.64
N ILE A 43 5.07 5.46 -8.26
CA ILE A 43 3.73 5.36 -7.69
C ILE A 43 3.85 4.68 -6.34
N VAL A 44 3.27 5.30 -5.30
CA VAL A 44 3.24 4.70 -3.97
C VAL A 44 1.81 4.78 -3.45
N CYS A 45 1.29 3.66 -2.98
CA CYS A 45 0.00 3.62 -2.32
C CYS A 45 0.24 3.26 -0.85
N ILE A 46 -0.29 4.08 0.05
CA ILE A 46 -0.12 3.86 1.49
C ILE A 46 -1.46 3.50 2.12
N ASP A 47 -1.50 2.33 2.76
CA ASP A 47 -2.63 1.88 3.57
C ASP A 47 -2.48 2.49 4.96
N LEU A 48 -3.32 3.44 5.28
CA LEU A 48 -3.35 4.07 6.61
C LEU A 48 -4.23 3.23 7.51
N TRP A 49 -3.66 2.69 8.56
CA TRP A 49 -4.34 1.70 9.41
C TRP A 49 -4.00 1.92 10.88
N ALA A 50 -4.68 1.18 11.75
CA ALA A 50 -4.36 1.16 13.18
C ALA A 50 -4.65 -0.23 13.72
N PRO A 51 -3.90 -0.68 14.74
CA PRO A 51 -4.09 -2.02 15.30
C PRO A 51 -5.44 -2.24 15.97
N TRP A 52 -6.11 -1.17 16.38
CA TRP A 52 -7.43 -1.25 17.02
C TRP A 52 -8.58 -1.18 16.01
N CYS A 53 -8.28 -1.06 14.74
CA CYS A 53 -9.29 -0.88 13.69
C CYS A 53 -9.65 -2.22 13.07
N GLU A 54 -10.86 -2.72 13.33
CA GLU A 54 -11.30 -4.01 12.80
C GLU A 54 -11.40 -4.02 11.28
N PRO A 55 -12.01 -3.02 10.64
CA PRO A 55 -12.03 -3.01 9.17
C PRO A 55 -10.65 -3.01 8.55
N CYS A 56 -9.66 -2.40 9.22
CA CYS A 56 -8.28 -2.42 8.75
C CYS A 56 -7.73 -3.85 8.73
N LYS A 57 -8.05 -4.62 9.76
CA LYS A 57 -7.60 -6.00 9.86
C LYS A 57 -8.20 -6.88 8.77
N LEU A 58 -9.47 -6.62 8.45
CA LEU A 58 -10.16 -7.38 7.41
C LEU A 58 -9.58 -7.12 6.03
N VAL A 59 -9.15 -5.89 5.77
CA VAL A 59 -8.63 -5.53 4.45
C VAL A 59 -7.13 -5.83 4.31
N SER A 60 -6.43 -6.00 5.42
CA SER A 60 -4.99 -6.17 5.42
C SER A 60 -4.50 -7.31 4.51
N PRO A 61 -5.06 -8.53 4.59
CA PRO A 61 -4.61 -9.59 3.68
C PRO A 61 -4.91 -9.28 2.21
N GLN A 62 -6.01 -8.61 1.94
CA GLN A 62 -6.34 -8.23 0.56
C GLN A 62 -5.34 -7.20 0.02
N PHE A 63 -4.95 -6.25 0.85
CA PHE A 63 -3.96 -5.25 0.45
C PHE A 63 -2.58 -5.88 0.26
N ALA A 64 -2.21 -6.81 1.14
CA ALA A 64 -0.94 -7.53 1.00
C ALA A 64 -0.89 -8.34 -0.29
N GLU A 65 -2.00 -8.97 -0.66
CA GLU A 65 -2.07 -9.70 -1.91
C GLU A 65 -1.96 -8.75 -3.10
N LEU A 66 -2.59 -7.60 -3.00
CA LEU A 66 -2.49 -6.58 -4.03
C LEU A 66 -1.04 -6.10 -4.17
N ALA A 67 -0.34 -5.91 -3.05
CA ALA A 67 1.06 -5.54 -3.07
C ALA A 67 1.91 -6.59 -3.79
N GLN A 68 1.61 -7.85 -3.56
CA GLN A 68 2.31 -8.94 -4.24
C GLN A 68 2.16 -8.83 -5.75
N GLN A 69 1.00 -8.42 -6.21
CA GLN A 69 0.73 -8.30 -7.64
C GLN A 69 1.33 -7.04 -8.24
N TYR A 70 1.33 -5.93 -7.51
CA TYR A 70 1.64 -4.63 -8.08
C TYR A 70 3.05 -4.10 -7.79
N ASN A 71 3.73 -4.65 -6.77
CA ASN A 71 5.05 -4.14 -6.41
C ASN A 71 6.07 -4.40 -7.51
N GLN A 72 6.65 -3.30 -8.00
CA GLN A 72 7.74 -3.31 -8.98
C GLN A 72 8.72 -2.24 -8.53
N PRO A 73 9.88 -2.64 -7.97
CA PRO A 73 10.83 -1.65 -7.46
C PRO A 73 11.12 -0.55 -8.47
N GLY A 74 11.06 0.69 -8.01
CA GLY A 74 11.27 1.85 -8.84
C GLY A 74 10.02 2.36 -9.52
N ARG A 75 9.02 1.53 -9.72
CA ARG A 75 7.82 1.91 -10.43
C ARG A 75 6.60 2.03 -9.52
N CYS A 76 6.33 1.02 -8.74
CA CYS A 76 5.12 0.98 -7.91
C CYS A 76 5.42 0.24 -6.62
N MET A 77 4.96 0.80 -5.50
CA MET A 77 5.16 0.18 -4.20
C MET A 77 3.92 0.43 -3.35
N LEU A 78 3.38 -0.64 -2.78
CA LEU A 78 2.27 -0.58 -1.83
C LEU A 78 2.81 -0.82 -0.44
N VAL A 79 2.54 0.09 0.48
CA VAL A 79 3.08 0.06 1.84
C VAL A 79 2.00 0.40 2.84
N LYS A 80 2.30 0.20 4.12
CA LYS A 80 1.38 0.48 5.21
C LYS A 80 1.98 1.50 6.16
N GLU A 81 1.12 2.29 6.80
CA GLU A 81 1.56 3.26 7.78
C GLU A 81 0.54 3.33 8.91
N ASN A 82 0.99 3.07 10.13
CA ASN A 82 0.13 3.08 11.32
C ASN A 82 -0.14 4.52 11.73
N VAL A 83 -1.42 4.92 11.77
CA VAL A 83 -1.79 6.29 12.11
C VAL A 83 -1.47 6.65 13.55
N ASP A 84 -1.33 5.66 14.43
CA ASP A 84 -0.96 5.91 15.83
C ASP A 84 0.45 6.43 15.99
N LEU A 85 1.29 6.30 14.96
CA LEU A 85 2.66 6.82 15.00
C LEU A 85 2.72 8.32 14.72
N GLU A 86 1.58 8.94 14.48
CA GLU A 86 1.46 10.37 14.21
C GLU A 86 2.24 10.88 13.00
N LEU A 87 2.70 9.96 12.16
CA LEU A 87 3.37 10.34 10.91
C LEU A 87 2.36 10.88 9.90
N THR A 88 1.09 10.55 10.12
CA THR A 88 0.01 10.91 9.20
C THR A 88 -0.71 12.19 9.61
N ARG A 89 -0.14 12.94 10.55
CA ARG A 89 -0.78 14.14 11.08
C ARG A 89 -1.18 15.12 9.99
N ASP A 90 -0.38 15.21 8.95
CA ASP A 90 -0.62 16.16 7.86
C ASP A 90 -1.64 15.69 6.85
N PHE A 91 -2.09 14.44 6.96
CA PHE A 91 -3.09 13.91 6.03
C PHE A 91 -4.49 14.23 6.57
N GLN A 92 -5.32 14.76 5.67
CA GLN A 92 -6.69 15.09 6.04
C GLN A 92 -7.60 13.91 5.69
N ILE A 93 -7.52 12.86 6.50
CA ILE A 93 -8.36 11.68 6.28
C ILE A 93 -9.56 11.72 7.23
N THR A 94 -10.67 11.13 6.79
CA THR A 94 -11.91 11.14 7.56
C THR A 94 -12.15 9.84 8.32
N GLY A 95 -11.36 8.81 8.04
CA GLY A 95 -11.50 7.52 8.72
C GLY A 95 -10.44 6.56 8.25
N ILE A 96 -10.42 5.37 8.84
CA ILE A 96 -9.50 4.32 8.44
C ILE A 96 -10.28 3.01 8.28
N PRO A 97 -9.81 2.08 7.43
CA PRO A 97 -8.62 2.24 6.58
C PRO A 97 -8.80 3.32 5.54
N SER A 98 -7.70 3.98 5.18
CA SER A 98 -7.69 4.92 4.08
C SER A 98 -6.47 4.62 3.22
N PHE A 99 -6.64 4.74 1.91
CA PHE A 99 -5.56 4.48 0.97
C PHE A 99 -5.25 5.76 0.23
N ILE A 100 -4.03 6.26 0.40
CA ILE A 100 -3.58 7.47 -0.28
C ILE A 100 -2.54 7.11 -1.32
N PHE A 101 -2.39 7.97 -2.31
CA PHE A 101 -1.54 7.70 -3.46
C PHE A 101 -0.57 8.84 -3.70
N TYR A 102 0.66 8.48 -4.03
CA TYR A 102 1.69 9.46 -4.43
C TYR A 102 2.15 9.12 -5.83
N VAL A 103 2.38 10.16 -6.62
CA VAL A 103 2.93 10.03 -7.97
C VAL A 103 4.14 10.95 -8.04
N LYS A 104 5.31 10.35 -8.29
CA LYS A 104 6.57 11.09 -8.36
C LYS A 104 6.78 11.98 -7.13
N GLY A 105 6.45 11.44 -5.97
CA GLY A 105 6.64 12.12 -4.70
C GLY A 105 5.54 13.10 -4.31
N ASN A 106 4.54 13.29 -5.15
CA ASN A 106 3.45 14.23 -4.89
C ASN A 106 2.15 13.50 -4.58
N LEU A 107 1.46 13.95 -3.55
CA LEU A 107 0.18 13.38 -3.17
C LEU A 107 -0.81 13.55 -4.31
N LEU A 108 -1.46 12.45 -4.70
CA LEU A 108 -2.46 12.50 -5.76
C LEU A 108 -3.63 13.34 -5.33
N SER A 109 -4.00 14.32 -6.14
CA SER A 109 -5.08 15.20 -5.81
C SER A 109 -5.80 15.68 -7.06
N ASN A 110 -7.03 16.14 -6.85
CA ASN A 110 -7.87 16.69 -7.88
C ASN A 110 -8.16 18.12 -7.45
N ASP A 111 -7.69 19.08 -8.26
CA ASP A 111 -7.72 20.49 -7.90
C ASP A 111 -6.97 20.70 -6.59
N LYS A 112 -7.68 20.99 -5.50
CA LYS A 112 -7.04 21.24 -4.22
C LYS A 112 -7.32 20.13 -3.21
N ASN A 113 -8.00 19.08 -3.64
CA ASN A 113 -8.42 18.01 -2.74
C ASN A 113 -7.67 16.72 -3.02
N PRO A 114 -7.15 16.06 -1.98
CA PRO A 114 -6.49 14.77 -2.20
C PRO A 114 -7.50 13.73 -2.66
N ILE A 115 -7.02 12.85 -3.53
CA ILE A 115 -7.80 11.70 -4.00
C ILE A 115 -7.38 10.52 -3.15
N TYR A 116 -8.30 9.93 -2.41
CA TYR A 116 -8.01 8.79 -1.58
C TYR A 116 -9.25 7.92 -1.43
N VAL A 117 -9.04 6.69 -1.00
CA VAL A 117 -10.12 5.73 -0.81
C VAL A 117 -10.28 5.50 0.68
N VAL A 118 -11.49 5.70 1.21
CA VAL A 118 -11.81 5.46 2.61
C VAL A 118 -12.60 4.16 2.70
N GLY A 119 -12.22 3.31 3.65
CA GLY A 119 -12.90 2.04 3.83
C GLY A 119 -12.23 0.92 3.04
N GLY A 120 -12.73 -0.29 3.18
CA GLY A 120 -12.10 -1.48 2.63
C GLY A 120 -12.36 -1.74 1.16
N ASN A 121 -12.49 -0.71 0.36
CA ASN A 121 -12.82 -0.86 -1.06
C ASN A 121 -11.55 -1.11 -1.88
N ILE A 122 -11.05 -2.33 -1.83
CA ILE A 122 -9.83 -2.73 -2.54
C ILE A 122 -10.00 -2.63 -4.06
N LYS A 123 -11.21 -2.86 -4.56
CA LYS A 123 -11.45 -2.74 -6.01
C LYS A 123 -11.22 -1.33 -6.50
N GLU A 124 -11.60 -0.34 -5.69
CA GLU A 124 -11.36 1.05 -6.06
C GLU A 124 -9.86 1.37 -6.01
N VAL A 125 -9.15 0.85 -5.02
CA VAL A 125 -7.70 1.01 -4.93
C VAL A 125 -7.04 0.44 -6.18
N GLN A 126 -7.45 -0.76 -6.57
CA GLN A 126 -6.90 -1.41 -7.75
C GLN A 126 -7.18 -0.61 -9.03
N LYS A 127 -8.38 -0.08 -9.14
CA LYS A 127 -8.76 0.73 -10.30
C LYS A 127 -7.87 1.97 -10.43
N ILE A 128 -7.62 2.64 -9.31
CA ILE A 128 -6.76 3.81 -9.31
C ILE A 128 -5.33 3.43 -9.69
N LEU A 129 -4.83 2.33 -9.13
CA LEU A 129 -3.48 1.85 -9.46
C LEU A 129 -3.35 1.53 -10.95
N ASP A 130 -4.33 0.84 -11.51
CA ASP A 130 -4.30 0.50 -12.92
C ASP A 130 -4.29 1.75 -13.79
N ASP A 131 -5.09 2.74 -13.42
CA ASP A 131 -5.13 4.00 -14.15
C ASP A 131 -3.80 4.72 -14.07
N LEU A 132 -3.21 4.82 -12.88
CA LEU A 132 -1.92 5.47 -12.70
C LEU A 132 -0.82 4.76 -13.48
N LEU A 133 -0.82 3.44 -13.47
CA LEU A 133 0.20 2.66 -14.18
C LEU A 133 0.12 2.87 -15.70
N GLN A 134 -1.04 3.14 -16.22
CA GLN A 134 -1.18 3.45 -17.64
C GLN A 134 -0.69 4.85 -17.97
N ARG A 135 -0.89 5.79 -17.07
CA ARG A 135 -0.52 7.19 -17.30
C ARG A 135 0.93 7.49 -17.04
N VAL A 136 1.51 6.85 -16.05
CA VAL A 136 2.88 7.14 -15.60
C VAL A 136 3.82 6.12 -16.22
N LYS A 137 4.60 6.57 -17.19
CA LYS A 137 5.53 5.70 -17.89
C LYS A 137 6.97 6.13 -17.73
#